data_048f29c61aae9b6e100e775b0873d74b
#
_entry.id   048f29c61aae9b6e100e775b0873d74b
#
_cell.length_a   1.000
_cell.length_b   1.000
_cell.length_c   1.000
_cell.angle_alpha   90.00
_cell.angle_beta   90.00
_cell.angle_gamma   90.00
#
_symmetry.space_group_name_H-M   'P 1'
#
loop_
_entity.id
_entity.type
_entity.pdbx_description
1 polymer ?
#
loop_
_entity_poly.entity_id
_entity_poly.type
_entity_poly.pdbx_seq_one_letter_code
_entity_poly.pdbx_strand_id
1 'polypeptide(L)'
;VALVAAPPPGAARGDDDAPPPAIVVNGEAVVQATPDRAFVTVSVESRDRNPGEAQRKTATAMEAVRKKLGQTGVKDDQLRTIAYDLQLEFDWDKGRQIPRDYVARDMVEVRLDDVTQVGTIIDAAVGAGATNIGGVRFDLKERAALEREALKRAVADGRARADAAAAGAGVSVASILRIEEQRVFSPPPAPMPMRMKAAAAEAAPPTQIDAGQIELRAQV
;
A
#
# COMPACT_ATOMS: atom_id res chain seq x y z
N VAL A 1 81.97 -38.50 -2.29
CA VAL A 1 81.42 -37.20 -2.75
C VAL A 1 79.90 -37.37 -2.84
N ALA A 2 79.18 -36.83 -1.86
CA ALA A 2 77.72 -36.84 -1.86
C ALA A 2 77.22 -35.50 -2.41
N LEU A 3 76.45 -35.54 -3.49
CA LEU A 3 75.86 -34.40 -4.14
C LEU A 3 74.47 -34.16 -3.50
N VAL A 4 74.35 -33.08 -2.72
CA VAL A 4 73.07 -32.62 -2.14
C VAL A 4 72.39 -31.76 -3.21
N ALA A 5 71.28 -32.23 -3.80
CA ALA A 5 70.44 -31.44 -4.66
C ALA A 5 69.58 -30.47 -3.83
N ALA A 6 69.68 -29.17 -4.11
CA ALA A 6 68.81 -28.14 -3.51
C ALA A 6 67.38 -28.29 -4.05
N PRO A 7 66.33 -28.09 -3.23
CA PRO A 7 64.98 -28.09 -3.69
C PRO A 7 64.70 -26.85 -4.56
N PRO A 8 63.77 -26.91 -5.56
CA PRO A 8 63.41 -25.78 -6.37
C PRO A 8 62.69 -24.72 -5.50
N PRO A 9 62.81 -23.42 -5.81
CA PRO A 9 62.09 -22.37 -5.11
C PRO A 9 60.60 -22.61 -5.35
N GLY A 10 59.85 -22.76 -4.24
CA GLY A 10 58.42 -22.88 -4.26
C GLY A 10 57.81 -21.62 -4.91
N ALA A 11 57.09 -21.84 -6.02
CA ALA A 11 56.23 -20.78 -6.55
C ALA A 11 55.26 -20.37 -5.45
N ALA A 12 55.44 -19.16 -4.95
CA ALA A 12 54.44 -18.48 -4.16
C ALA A 12 53.20 -18.41 -5.05
N ARG A 13 52.21 -19.29 -4.80
CA ARG A 13 50.85 -19.07 -5.30
C ARG A 13 50.39 -17.77 -4.67
N GLY A 14 50.29 -16.76 -5.51
CA GLY A 14 49.71 -15.52 -5.11
C GLY A 14 48.28 -15.77 -4.62
N ASP A 15 47.95 -15.30 -3.44
CA ASP A 15 46.61 -15.14 -2.90
C ASP A 15 45.84 -14.05 -3.72
N ASP A 16 45.82 -14.16 -5.06
CA ASP A 16 45.11 -13.21 -5.93
C ASP A 16 43.61 -13.42 -5.92
N ASP A 17 43.09 -14.36 -5.14
CA ASP A 17 41.65 -14.70 -5.08
C ASP A 17 40.99 -14.28 -3.75
N ALA A 18 41.70 -13.58 -2.87
CA ALA A 18 41.09 -13.03 -1.67
C ALA A 18 40.27 -11.78 -2.04
N PRO A 19 39.00 -11.71 -1.65
CA PRO A 19 38.21 -10.51 -1.90
C PRO A 19 38.90 -9.29 -1.25
N PRO A 20 38.86 -8.11 -1.88
CA PRO A 20 39.46 -6.92 -1.33
C PRO A 20 38.88 -6.62 0.07
N PRO A 21 39.69 -6.12 1.01
CA PRO A 21 39.19 -5.76 2.33
C PRO A 21 38.07 -4.74 2.22
N ALA A 22 36.90 -5.07 2.79
CA ALA A 22 35.68 -4.26 2.65
C ALA A 22 35.00 -4.04 4.00
N ILE A 23 34.39 -2.88 4.16
CA ILE A 23 33.48 -2.58 5.26
C ILE A 23 32.06 -2.78 4.71
N VAL A 24 31.27 -3.62 5.36
CA VAL A 24 29.88 -3.88 5.03
C VAL A 24 29.00 -3.25 6.10
N VAL A 25 28.08 -2.40 5.68
CA VAL A 25 27.14 -1.70 6.57
C VAL A 25 25.76 -1.72 5.96
N ASN A 26 24.74 -1.57 6.80
CA ASN A 26 23.38 -1.31 6.34
C ASN A 26 23.07 0.17 6.56
N GLY A 27 22.44 0.78 5.55
CA GLY A 27 21.90 2.13 5.65
C GLY A 27 20.38 2.08 5.63
N GLU A 28 19.74 2.92 6.41
CA GLU A 28 18.29 2.98 6.51
C GLU A 28 17.79 4.43 6.57
N ALA A 29 16.59 4.65 6.01
CA ALA A 29 15.92 5.94 6.14
C ALA A 29 14.41 5.76 6.14
N VAL A 30 13.73 6.70 6.81
CA VAL A 30 12.28 6.83 6.82
C VAL A 30 11.92 8.24 6.36
N VAL A 31 11.04 8.33 5.38
CA VAL A 31 10.42 9.59 4.95
C VAL A 31 8.94 9.53 5.31
N GLN A 32 8.49 10.53 6.07
CA GLN A 32 7.08 10.68 6.42
C GLN A 32 6.43 11.74 5.52
N ALA A 33 5.22 11.45 5.05
CA ALA A 33 4.46 12.37 4.22
C ALA A 33 2.98 12.33 4.58
N THR A 34 2.34 13.50 4.55
CA THR A 34 0.89 13.61 4.69
C THR A 34 0.24 13.12 3.38
N PRO A 35 -0.74 12.19 3.45
CA PRO A 35 -1.48 11.77 2.27
C PRO A 35 -2.13 12.95 1.54
N ASP A 36 -2.03 12.94 0.21
CA ASP A 36 -2.63 13.94 -0.67
C ASP A 36 -3.55 13.29 -1.73
N ARG A 37 -3.81 11.99 -1.57
CA ARG A 37 -4.74 11.19 -2.37
C ARG A 37 -5.44 10.16 -1.50
N ALA A 38 -6.72 9.89 -1.81
CA ALA A 38 -7.47 8.81 -1.20
C ALA A 38 -8.20 7.99 -2.27
N PHE A 39 -8.47 6.73 -1.94
CA PHE A 39 -9.32 5.83 -2.70
C PHE A 39 -10.42 5.32 -1.79
N VAL A 40 -11.67 5.51 -2.20
CA VAL A 40 -12.84 5.06 -1.47
C VAL A 40 -13.51 3.95 -2.27
N THR A 41 -13.69 2.79 -1.68
CA THR A 41 -14.45 1.70 -2.32
C THR A 41 -15.91 1.83 -1.94
N VAL A 42 -16.76 1.99 -2.96
CA VAL A 42 -18.21 2.10 -2.82
C VAL A 42 -18.85 0.92 -3.53
N SER A 43 -19.78 0.24 -2.88
CA SER A 43 -20.50 -0.85 -3.53
C SER A 43 -22.02 -0.74 -3.37
N VAL A 44 -22.70 -1.25 -4.40
CA VAL A 44 -24.15 -1.46 -4.42
C VAL A 44 -24.41 -2.94 -4.54
N GLU A 45 -25.28 -3.45 -3.70
CA GLU A 45 -25.75 -4.83 -3.72
C GLU A 45 -27.27 -4.86 -3.79
N SER A 46 -27.82 -5.68 -4.67
CA SER A 46 -29.26 -5.90 -4.78
C SER A 46 -29.56 -7.39 -4.88
N ARG A 47 -30.71 -7.77 -4.33
CA ARG A 47 -31.18 -9.15 -4.31
C ARG A 47 -32.50 -9.27 -5.05
N ASP A 48 -32.65 -10.37 -5.79
CA ASP A 48 -33.90 -10.75 -6.42
C ASP A 48 -33.92 -12.25 -6.75
N ARG A 49 -35.10 -12.85 -6.83
CA ARG A 49 -35.27 -14.24 -7.29
C ARG A 49 -34.93 -14.42 -8.76
N ASN A 50 -35.04 -13.36 -9.54
CA ASN A 50 -34.67 -13.32 -10.95
C ASN A 50 -33.27 -12.65 -11.11
N PRO A 51 -32.30 -13.32 -11.74
CA PRO A 51 -30.95 -12.76 -11.89
C PRO A 51 -30.94 -11.46 -12.70
N GLY A 52 -31.80 -11.34 -13.74
CA GLY A 52 -31.92 -10.12 -14.55
C GLY A 52 -32.47 -8.93 -13.74
N GLU A 53 -33.39 -9.20 -12.80
CA GLU A 53 -33.92 -8.17 -11.91
C GLU A 53 -32.90 -7.73 -10.86
N ALA A 54 -32.16 -8.67 -10.27
CA ALA A 54 -31.07 -8.34 -9.36
C ALA A 54 -30.04 -7.43 -10.05
N GLN A 55 -29.62 -7.80 -11.27
CA GLN A 55 -28.70 -7.02 -12.09
C GLN A 55 -29.25 -5.61 -12.39
N ARG A 56 -30.50 -5.52 -12.84
CA ARG A 56 -31.13 -4.23 -13.19
C ARG A 56 -31.22 -3.29 -11.99
N LYS A 57 -31.63 -3.81 -10.83
CA LYS A 57 -31.68 -3.04 -9.57
C LYS A 57 -30.30 -2.49 -9.19
N THR A 58 -29.27 -3.34 -9.25
CA THR A 58 -27.89 -2.94 -8.94
C THR A 58 -27.39 -1.86 -9.91
N ALA A 59 -27.64 -2.03 -11.22
CA ALA A 59 -27.23 -1.05 -12.22
C ALA A 59 -27.91 0.31 -12.01
N THR A 60 -29.23 0.32 -11.76
CA THR A 60 -29.97 1.57 -11.50
C THR A 60 -29.48 2.27 -10.23
N ALA A 61 -29.23 1.53 -9.15
CA ALA A 61 -28.74 2.10 -7.91
C ALA A 61 -27.29 2.61 -8.06
N MET A 62 -26.41 1.89 -8.76
CA MET A 62 -25.05 2.35 -9.03
C MET A 62 -25.03 3.59 -9.93
N GLU A 63 -25.94 3.70 -10.90
CA GLU A 63 -26.09 4.91 -11.70
C GLU A 63 -26.47 6.13 -10.84
N ALA A 64 -27.40 5.96 -9.90
CA ALA A 64 -27.76 7.01 -8.95
C ALA A 64 -26.56 7.45 -8.08
N VAL A 65 -25.77 6.48 -7.59
CA VAL A 65 -24.54 6.75 -6.84
C VAL A 65 -23.54 7.53 -7.69
N ARG A 66 -23.24 7.07 -8.91
CA ARG A 66 -22.30 7.74 -9.84
C ARG A 66 -22.75 9.18 -10.14
N LYS A 67 -24.04 9.37 -10.44
CA LYS A 67 -24.62 10.69 -10.69
C LYS A 67 -24.45 11.62 -9.47
N LYS A 68 -24.69 11.10 -8.26
CA LYS A 68 -24.54 11.89 -7.03
C LYS A 68 -23.08 12.26 -6.77
N LEU A 69 -22.14 11.31 -6.98
CA LEU A 69 -20.70 11.58 -6.86
C LEU A 69 -20.23 12.63 -7.89
N GLY A 70 -20.73 12.58 -9.13
CA GLY A 70 -20.47 13.62 -10.12
C GLY A 70 -20.93 15.01 -9.69
N GLN A 71 -22.07 15.12 -8.98
CA GLN A 71 -22.58 16.38 -8.43
C GLN A 71 -21.71 16.93 -7.28
N THR A 72 -20.91 16.08 -6.61
CA THR A 72 -19.94 16.51 -5.58
C THR A 72 -18.57 16.84 -6.17
N GLY A 73 -18.42 16.81 -7.49
CA GLY A 73 -17.19 17.20 -8.18
C GLY A 73 -16.27 16.03 -8.56
N VAL A 74 -16.67 14.79 -8.32
CA VAL A 74 -15.93 13.59 -8.80
C VAL A 74 -16.10 13.48 -10.31
N LYS A 75 -14.98 13.39 -11.03
CA LYS A 75 -14.95 13.24 -12.48
C LYS A 75 -15.03 11.76 -12.89
N ASP A 76 -15.47 11.50 -14.12
CA ASP A 76 -15.59 10.13 -14.62
C ASP A 76 -14.27 9.36 -14.65
N ASP A 77 -13.14 10.03 -14.92
CA ASP A 77 -11.81 9.44 -14.88
C ASP A 77 -11.31 9.07 -13.47
N GLN A 78 -11.99 9.57 -12.44
CA GLN A 78 -11.75 9.25 -11.04
C GLN A 78 -12.59 8.06 -10.54
N LEU A 79 -13.52 7.55 -11.37
CA LEU A 79 -14.39 6.42 -11.06
C LEU A 79 -13.95 5.19 -11.84
N ARG A 80 -13.63 4.11 -11.15
CA ARG A 80 -13.22 2.84 -11.75
C ARG A 80 -14.01 1.69 -11.16
N THR A 81 -14.69 0.90 -12.00
CA THR A 81 -15.27 -0.37 -11.55
C THR A 81 -14.12 -1.35 -11.25
N ILE A 82 -14.09 -1.88 -10.05
CA ILE A 82 -13.05 -2.80 -9.57
C ILE A 82 -13.54 -4.24 -9.46
N ALA A 83 -14.85 -4.44 -9.29
CA ALA A 83 -15.46 -5.76 -9.30
C ALA A 83 -16.93 -5.65 -9.68
N TYR A 84 -17.43 -6.70 -10.32
CA TYR A 84 -18.84 -6.95 -10.56
C TYR A 84 -19.09 -8.44 -10.46
N ASP A 85 -20.09 -8.84 -9.66
CA ASP A 85 -20.45 -10.24 -9.54
C ASP A 85 -21.99 -10.41 -9.46
N LEU A 86 -22.43 -11.58 -9.91
CA LEU A 86 -23.81 -12.04 -9.80
C LEU A 86 -23.78 -13.51 -9.37
N GLN A 87 -24.27 -13.80 -8.19
CA GLN A 87 -24.23 -15.14 -7.63
C GLN A 87 -25.59 -15.54 -7.04
N LEU A 88 -25.85 -16.85 -7.00
CA LEU A 88 -27.01 -17.41 -6.32
C LEU A 88 -26.63 -17.69 -4.86
N GLU A 89 -27.39 -17.12 -3.93
CA GLU A 89 -27.28 -17.44 -2.50
C GLU A 89 -28.14 -18.66 -2.15
N PHE A 90 -27.68 -19.41 -1.16
CA PHE A 90 -28.36 -20.60 -0.66
C PHE A 90 -28.62 -20.46 0.85
N ASP A 91 -29.80 -20.87 1.27
CA ASP A 91 -30.10 -21.13 2.69
C ASP A 91 -29.88 -22.61 3.02
N TRP A 92 -29.68 -22.91 4.29
CA TRP A 92 -29.58 -24.29 4.77
C TRP A 92 -30.83 -24.63 5.59
N ASP A 93 -31.61 -25.60 5.10
CA ASP A 93 -32.70 -26.18 5.87
C ASP A 93 -32.49 -27.68 6.04
N LYS A 94 -32.45 -28.13 7.30
CA LYS A 94 -32.27 -29.56 7.70
C LYS A 94 -31.15 -30.27 6.94
N GLY A 95 -29.98 -29.57 6.74
CA GLY A 95 -28.80 -30.11 6.08
C GLY A 95 -28.87 -30.11 4.54
N ARG A 96 -29.88 -29.49 3.94
CA ARG A 96 -29.97 -29.30 2.48
C ARG A 96 -29.79 -27.83 2.09
N GLN A 97 -29.09 -27.59 1.00
CA GLN A 97 -29.01 -26.27 0.37
C GLN A 97 -30.30 -25.99 -0.41
N ILE A 98 -30.93 -24.86 -0.07
CA ILE A 98 -32.12 -24.36 -0.80
C ILE A 98 -31.74 -23.06 -1.50
N PRO A 99 -31.92 -22.94 -2.84
CA PRO A 99 -31.72 -21.70 -3.55
C PRO A 99 -32.57 -20.59 -2.96
N ARG A 100 -31.99 -19.44 -2.68
CA ARG A 100 -32.68 -18.28 -2.10
C ARG A 100 -32.89 -17.20 -3.16
N ASP A 101 -31.91 -16.31 -3.29
CA ASP A 101 -31.97 -15.16 -4.19
C ASP A 101 -30.67 -15.02 -4.98
N TYR A 102 -30.74 -14.42 -6.14
CA TYR A 102 -29.57 -13.93 -6.84
C TYR A 102 -29.13 -12.59 -6.23
N VAL A 103 -27.85 -12.47 -5.96
CA VAL A 103 -27.22 -11.26 -5.45
C VAL A 103 -26.33 -10.70 -6.53
N ALA A 104 -26.66 -9.50 -7.00
CA ALA A 104 -25.80 -8.72 -7.89
C ALA A 104 -25.08 -7.67 -7.08
N ARG A 105 -23.75 -7.59 -7.26
CA ARG A 105 -22.88 -6.61 -6.59
C ARG A 105 -22.04 -5.89 -7.62
N ASP A 106 -22.03 -4.56 -7.55
CA ASP A 106 -21.15 -3.68 -8.33
C ASP A 106 -20.29 -2.87 -7.36
N MET A 107 -18.96 -2.88 -7.57
CA MET A 107 -17.99 -2.17 -6.76
C MET A 107 -17.22 -1.16 -7.60
N VAL A 108 -17.20 0.08 -7.14
CA VAL A 108 -16.51 1.21 -7.76
C VAL A 108 -15.48 1.76 -6.79
N GLU A 109 -14.27 1.98 -7.26
CA GLU A 109 -13.25 2.75 -6.56
C GLU A 109 -13.31 4.21 -7.02
N VAL A 110 -13.40 5.11 -6.06
CA VAL A 110 -13.40 6.57 -6.25
C VAL A 110 -12.03 7.10 -5.87
N ARG A 111 -11.30 7.67 -6.82
CA ARG A 111 -10.03 8.36 -6.57
C ARG A 111 -10.29 9.81 -6.20
N LEU A 112 -9.77 10.26 -5.07
CA LEU A 112 -9.86 11.63 -4.60
C LEU A 112 -8.46 12.23 -4.52
N ASP A 113 -8.27 13.38 -5.15
CA ASP A 113 -7.02 14.15 -5.11
C ASP A 113 -7.04 15.23 -4.01
N ASP A 114 -8.08 15.22 -3.17
CA ASP A 114 -8.23 15.99 -1.95
C ASP A 114 -8.80 15.08 -0.86
N VAL A 115 -7.97 14.74 0.11
CA VAL A 115 -8.32 13.80 1.18
C VAL A 115 -9.38 14.35 2.14
N THR A 116 -9.58 15.68 2.19
CA THR A 116 -10.58 16.30 3.05
C THR A 116 -12.01 16.00 2.59
N GLN A 117 -12.20 15.64 1.33
CA GLN A 117 -13.50 15.33 0.75
C GLN A 117 -13.99 13.90 1.02
N VAL A 118 -13.15 13.04 1.62
CA VAL A 118 -13.47 11.62 1.84
C VAL A 118 -14.81 11.44 2.57
N GLY A 119 -15.02 12.15 3.68
CA GLY A 119 -16.28 12.09 4.45
C GLY A 119 -17.50 12.50 3.62
N THR A 120 -17.41 13.63 2.92
CA THR A 120 -18.48 14.14 2.05
C THR A 120 -18.83 13.12 0.93
N ILE A 121 -17.84 12.48 0.36
CA ILE A 121 -18.03 11.46 -0.70
C ILE A 121 -18.71 10.22 -0.15
N ILE A 122 -18.34 9.77 1.04
CA ILE A 122 -18.99 8.64 1.73
C ILE A 122 -20.46 8.97 2.00
N ASP A 123 -20.72 10.13 2.60
CA ASP A 123 -22.09 10.56 2.93
C ASP A 123 -22.95 10.70 1.66
N ALA A 124 -22.37 11.23 0.57
CA ALA A 124 -23.06 11.36 -0.71
C ALA A 124 -23.36 10.00 -1.35
N ALA A 125 -22.42 9.04 -1.28
CA ALA A 125 -22.61 7.70 -1.81
C ALA A 125 -23.71 6.95 -1.04
N VAL A 126 -23.67 6.97 0.29
CA VAL A 126 -24.66 6.33 1.16
C VAL A 126 -26.04 6.94 0.94
N GLY A 127 -26.13 8.28 0.90
CA GLY A 127 -27.38 8.99 0.62
C GLY A 127 -27.96 8.74 -0.76
N ALA A 128 -27.15 8.28 -1.74
CA ALA A 128 -27.59 7.92 -3.08
C ALA A 128 -27.91 6.41 -3.24
N GLY A 129 -27.77 5.60 -2.18
CA GLY A 129 -28.14 4.18 -2.19
C GLY A 129 -26.96 3.21 -2.26
N ALA A 130 -25.73 3.66 -1.96
CA ALA A 130 -24.64 2.72 -1.72
C ALA A 130 -24.97 1.83 -0.53
N THR A 131 -24.79 0.52 -0.70
CA THR A 131 -25.15 -0.47 0.35
C THR A 131 -23.98 -0.79 1.25
N ASN A 132 -22.74 -0.52 0.79
CA ASN A 132 -21.54 -0.76 1.57
C ASN A 132 -20.41 0.18 1.14
N ILE A 133 -19.60 0.59 2.11
CA ILE A 133 -18.31 1.27 1.91
C ILE A 133 -17.22 0.27 2.29
N GLY A 134 -16.49 -0.22 1.28
CA GLY A 134 -15.48 -1.27 1.43
C GLY A 134 -14.16 -0.81 2.06
N GLY A 135 -14.04 0.49 2.37
CA GLY A 135 -12.89 1.08 3.04
C GLY A 135 -12.34 2.33 2.35
N VAL A 136 -11.42 2.98 3.05
CA VAL A 136 -10.67 4.13 2.57
C VAL A 136 -9.18 3.77 2.60
N ARG A 137 -8.49 3.99 1.49
CA ARG A 137 -7.05 3.84 1.38
C ARG A 137 -6.44 5.19 1.02
N PHE A 138 -5.52 5.63 1.84
CA PHE A 138 -4.75 6.85 1.60
C PHE A 138 -3.48 6.57 0.82
N ASP A 139 -3.06 7.52 -0.01
CA ASP A 139 -1.88 7.40 -0.85
C ASP A 139 -1.24 8.78 -1.11
N LEU A 140 -0.14 8.78 -1.83
CA LEU A 140 0.64 9.94 -2.23
C LEU A 140 0.66 10.03 -3.76
N LYS A 141 0.39 11.23 -4.32
CA LYS A 141 0.47 11.48 -5.77
C LYS A 141 1.89 11.23 -6.29
N GLU A 142 2.88 11.75 -5.55
CA GLU A 142 4.30 11.67 -5.92
C GLU A 142 5.07 10.61 -5.12
N ARG A 143 4.42 9.48 -4.83
CA ARG A 143 5.00 8.39 -4.03
C ARG A 143 6.39 7.99 -4.50
N ALA A 144 6.58 7.81 -5.83
CA ALA A 144 7.86 7.40 -6.40
C ALA A 144 8.99 8.44 -6.18
N ALA A 145 8.66 9.72 -6.10
CA ALA A 145 9.65 10.76 -5.78
C ALA A 145 10.12 10.67 -4.34
N LEU A 146 9.19 10.42 -3.41
CA LEU A 146 9.49 10.26 -1.98
C LEU A 146 10.24 8.95 -1.70
N GLU A 147 9.92 7.86 -2.42
CA GLU A 147 10.68 6.61 -2.36
C GLU A 147 12.13 6.80 -2.80
N ARG A 148 12.37 7.54 -3.90
CA ARG A 148 13.74 7.89 -4.32
C ARG A 148 14.46 8.77 -3.30
N GLU A 149 13.75 9.66 -2.62
CA GLU A 149 14.32 10.48 -1.55
C GLU A 149 14.69 9.62 -0.33
N ALA A 150 13.83 8.67 0.06
CA ALA A 150 14.12 7.71 1.13
C ALA A 150 15.38 6.88 0.79
N LEU A 151 15.49 6.39 -0.44
CA LEU A 151 16.64 5.62 -0.92
C LEU A 151 17.94 6.46 -0.87
N LYS A 152 17.91 7.71 -1.31
CA LYS A 152 19.07 8.61 -1.21
C LYS A 152 19.53 8.77 0.23
N ARG A 153 18.59 8.97 1.17
CA ARG A 153 18.89 9.11 2.59
C ARG A 153 19.43 7.82 3.18
N ALA A 154 18.92 6.66 2.79
CA ALA A 154 19.44 5.36 3.23
C ALA A 154 20.90 5.16 2.77
N VAL A 155 21.23 5.50 1.52
CA VAL A 155 22.61 5.44 1.01
C VAL A 155 23.52 6.39 1.78
N ALA A 156 23.05 7.61 2.08
CA ALA A 156 23.82 8.57 2.86
C ALA A 156 24.07 8.08 4.30
N ASP A 157 23.09 7.46 4.95
CA ASP A 157 23.23 6.83 6.26
C ASP A 157 24.25 5.68 6.22
N GLY A 158 24.14 4.78 5.24
CA GLY A 158 25.12 3.70 5.05
C GLY A 158 26.54 4.23 4.86
N ARG A 159 26.71 5.30 4.08
CA ARG A 159 28.02 5.96 3.91
C ARG A 159 28.53 6.51 5.23
N ALA A 160 27.72 7.21 6.01
CA ALA A 160 28.11 7.76 7.29
C ALA A 160 28.52 6.67 8.28
N ARG A 161 27.80 5.53 8.31
CA ARG A 161 28.15 4.36 9.13
C ARG A 161 29.48 3.74 8.70
N ALA A 162 29.72 3.62 7.38
CA ALA A 162 30.98 3.10 6.85
C ALA A 162 32.16 4.00 7.21
N ASP A 163 32.00 5.32 7.07
CA ASP A 163 33.05 6.29 7.43
C ASP A 163 33.37 6.27 8.94
N ALA A 164 32.33 6.13 9.79
CA ALA A 164 32.52 6.00 11.24
C ALA A 164 33.27 4.70 11.62
N ALA A 165 32.90 3.57 10.99
CA ALA A 165 33.57 2.29 11.19
C ALA A 165 35.04 2.35 10.74
N ALA A 166 35.31 2.94 9.57
CA ALA A 166 36.67 3.13 9.05
C ALA A 166 37.52 3.99 9.98
N ALA A 167 36.98 5.12 10.45
CA ALA A 167 37.64 6.00 11.39
C ALA A 167 37.98 5.28 12.70
N GLY A 168 37.07 4.48 13.25
CA GLY A 168 37.32 3.66 14.45
C GLY A 168 38.42 2.61 14.26
N ALA A 169 38.62 2.11 13.03
CA ALA A 169 39.70 1.20 12.66
C ALA A 169 40.99 1.92 12.25
N GLY A 170 41.04 3.24 12.25
CA GLY A 170 42.21 4.03 11.83
C GLY A 170 42.44 4.04 10.31
N VAL A 171 41.42 3.76 9.51
CA VAL A 171 41.46 3.76 8.04
C VAL A 171 40.42 4.69 7.46
N SER A 172 40.38 4.82 6.14
CA SER A 172 39.36 5.61 5.43
C SER A 172 38.68 4.80 4.33
N VAL A 173 37.43 5.13 4.02
CA VAL A 173 36.67 4.54 2.90
C VAL A 173 37.17 5.17 1.60
N ALA A 174 37.81 4.40 0.74
CA ALA A 174 38.32 4.86 -0.54
C ALA A 174 37.23 4.94 -1.62
N SER A 175 36.39 3.88 -1.71
CA SER A 175 35.32 3.79 -2.73
C SER A 175 34.17 2.90 -2.23
N ILE A 176 33.04 3.04 -2.88
CA ILE A 176 31.90 2.14 -2.70
C ILE A 176 32.04 1.02 -3.75
N LEU A 177 32.06 -0.22 -3.31
CA LEU A 177 32.17 -1.39 -4.18
C LEU A 177 30.79 -1.86 -4.68
N ARG A 178 29.78 -1.77 -3.79
CA ARG A 178 28.43 -2.29 -4.08
C ARG A 178 27.38 -1.57 -3.26
N ILE A 179 26.24 -1.33 -3.85
CA ILE A 179 25.00 -0.91 -3.17
C ILE A 179 23.93 -1.88 -3.57
N GLU A 180 23.20 -2.40 -2.61
CA GLU A 180 22.04 -3.28 -2.82
C GLU A 180 20.84 -2.71 -2.10
N GLU A 181 19.78 -2.46 -2.84
CA GLU A 181 18.50 -2.09 -2.25
C GLU A 181 17.78 -3.33 -1.72
N GLN A 182 17.47 -3.35 -0.45
CA GLN A 182 16.62 -4.35 0.15
C GLN A 182 15.17 -3.88 0.06
N ARG A 183 14.32 -4.67 -0.61
CA ARG A 183 12.88 -4.37 -0.63
C ARG A 183 12.30 -4.66 0.76
N VAL A 184 12.13 -3.60 1.54
CA VAL A 184 11.38 -3.68 2.79
C VAL A 184 9.89 -3.69 2.42
N PHE A 185 9.25 -4.84 2.57
CA PHE A 185 7.79 -4.88 2.52
C PHE A 185 7.26 -4.14 3.75
N SER A 186 6.83 -2.89 3.57
CA SER A 186 6.04 -2.18 4.60
C SER A 186 4.61 -2.70 4.53
N PRO A 187 4.15 -3.46 5.53
CA PRO A 187 2.73 -3.78 5.61
C PRO A 187 1.93 -2.49 5.73
N PRO A 188 0.71 -2.43 5.15
CA PRO A 188 -0.19 -1.30 5.37
C PRO A 188 -0.34 -1.02 6.86
N PRO A 189 -0.40 0.24 7.30
CA PRO A 189 -0.63 0.57 8.69
C PRO A 189 -1.91 -0.14 9.17
N ALA A 190 -1.79 -0.89 10.26
CA ALA A 190 -2.93 -1.54 10.88
C ALA A 190 -3.95 -0.47 11.32
N PRO A 191 -5.25 -0.64 11.03
CA PRO A 191 -6.26 0.29 11.48
C PRO A 191 -6.22 0.36 13.02
N MET A 192 -5.93 1.54 13.56
CA MET A 192 -6.05 1.76 15.00
C MET A 192 -7.54 1.76 15.39
N PRO A 193 -7.93 1.03 16.43
CA PRO A 193 -9.31 1.02 16.89
C PRO A 193 -9.71 2.41 17.37
N MET A 194 -10.63 3.06 16.66
CA MET A 194 -11.26 4.30 17.12
C MET A 194 -12.10 4.02 18.34
N ARG A 195 -11.84 4.70 19.46
CA ARG A 195 -12.75 4.74 20.59
C ARG A 195 -13.97 5.58 20.18
N MET A 196 -15.09 4.94 19.92
CA MET A 196 -16.37 5.62 19.76
C MET A 196 -16.77 6.26 21.11
N LYS A 197 -16.77 7.59 21.18
CA LYS A 197 -17.51 8.31 22.19
C LYS A 197 -18.99 8.27 21.79
N ALA A 198 -19.82 7.66 22.65
CA ALA A 198 -21.27 7.77 22.50
C ALA A 198 -21.68 9.23 22.64
N ALA A 199 -22.19 9.83 21.56
CA ALA A 199 -22.80 11.14 21.54
C ALA A 199 -24.28 11.00 21.22
N ALA A 200 -25.07 11.80 21.95
CA ALA A 200 -26.53 11.88 21.85
C ALA A 200 -27.01 12.31 20.47
N ALA A 201 -28.20 11.87 20.11
CA ALA A 201 -28.87 12.11 18.83
C ALA A 201 -29.20 13.60 18.61
N GLU A 202 -28.31 14.27 17.90
CA GLU A 202 -28.59 15.46 17.07
C GLU A 202 -28.00 15.13 15.69
N ALA A 203 -28.49 15.81 14.62
CA ALA A 203 -28.16 15.52 13.21
C ALA A 203 -26.73 14.97 13.05
N ALA A 204 -26.61 13.76 12.51
CA ALA A 204 -25.35 13.04 12.48
C ALA A 204 -24.23 13.95 11.94
N PRO A 205 -23.15 14.18 12.69
CA PRO A 205 -22.04 14.99 12.19
C PRO A 205 -21.47 14.32 10.93
N PRO A 206 -20.92 15.10 9.98
CA PRO A 206 -20.30 14.54 8.79
C PRO A 206 -19.25 13.49 9.17
N THR A 207 -19.13 12.45 8.35
CA THR A 207 -18.17 11.35 8.58
C THR A 207 -16.76 11.92 8.65
N GLN A 208 -16.12 11.82 9.84
CA GLN A 208 -14.74 12.28 10.04
C GLN A 208 -13.78 11.12 9.77
N ILE A 209 -12.81 11.36 8.89
CA ILE A 209 -11.79 10.39 8.51
C ILE A 209 -10.42 11.06 8.63
N ASP A 210 -9.59 10.53 9.52
CA ASP A 210 -8.22 11.00 9.72
C ASP A 210 -7.25 10.20 8.86
N ALA A 211 -6.50 10.88 8.02
CA ALA A 211 -5.59 10.24 7.06
C ALA A 211 -4.26 9.76 7.68
N GLY A 212 -3.87 10.32 8.84
CA GLY A 212 -2.58 10.03 9.46
C GLY A 212 -1.39 10.46 8.60
N GLN A 213 -0.25 9.74 8.73
CA GLN A 213 0.94 9.93 7.92
C GLN A 213 1.33 8.61 7.25
N ILE A 214 1.86 8.69 6.04
CA ILE A 214 2.44 7.54 5.32
C ILE A 214 3.95 7.55 5.55
N GLU A 215 4.49 6.42 6.01
CA GLU A 215 5.91 6.20 6.15
C GLU A 215 6.45 5.42 4.95
N LEU A 216 7.46 5.97 4.31
CA LEU A 216 8.20 5.34 3.24
C LEU A 216 9.59 4.97 3.78
N ARG A 217 9.91 3.68 3.79
CA ARG A 217 11.16 3.15 4.31
C ARG A 217 12.03 2.67 3.16
N ALA A 218 13.31 2.97 3.23
CA ALA A 218 14.32 2.42 2.33
C ALA A 218 15.46 1.82 3.16
N GLN A 219 16.02 0.72 2.66
CA GLN A 219 17.16 0.05 3.27
C GLN A 219 18.12 -0.41 2.15
N VAL A 220 19.40 -0.20 2.38
CA VAL A 220 20.48 -0.59 1.49
C VAL A 220 21.55 -1.34 2.27
#